data_599beed1431b67b883d5dfda62b40375
#
_entry.id   599beed1431b67b883d5dfda62b40375
#
_cell.length_a   1.000
_cell.length_b   1.000
_cell.length_c   1.000
_cell.angle_alpha   90.00
_cell.angle_beta   90.00
_cell.angle_gamma   90.00
#
_symmetry.space_group_name_H-M   'P 1'
#
loop_
_entity.id
_entity.type
_entity.pdbx_description
1 polymer ?
#
loop_
_entity_poly.entity_id
_entity_poly.type
_entity_poly.pdbx_seq_one_letter_code
_entity_poly.pdbx_strand_id
1 'polypeptide(L)'
;KRIKDQLADEAMRSAVDGVAWHCYGPAEEATNMLEVAALHPDVPFYHTENGPHVVISERTEWWWAAKVFNMIQCGCSLFTSWNLCLDELGTPMTGAHLCGGFAIVDSATQEVSYSPQYNLFRHIGPFVKRGARVLEAEGFRDGTRLILFRNPDGEHVLVVACDGSLVRKIQRRRIVVKYKGLYKTLPLPGGQWSVSTLLFR
;
A
#
# COMPACT_ATOMS: atom_id res chain seq x y z
N LYS A 1 -18.24 -10.44 -8.98
CA LYS A 1 -19.46 -10.63 -9.81
C LYS A 1 -20.04 -9.28 -10.22
N ARG A 2 -20.50 -8.43 -9.29
CA ARG A 2 -21.22 -7.18 -9.57
C ARG A 2 -20.50 -6.25 -10.56
N ILE A 3 -19.22 -5.94 -10.35
CA ILE A 3 -18.45 -5.07 -11.24
C ILE A 3 -18.29 -5.66 -12.64
N LYS A 4 -18.05 -6.98 -12.75
CA LYS A 4 -17.94 -7.65 -14.05
C LYS A 4 -19.24 -7.52 -14.85
N ASP A 5 -20.38 -7.74 -14.19
CA ASP A 5 -21.70 -7.64 -14.83
C ASP A 5 -21.98 -6.19 -15.28
N GLN A 6 -21.60 -5.19 -14.46
CA GLN A 6 -21.76 -3.77 -14.80
C GLN A 6 -20.87 -3.31 -15.95
N LEU A 7 -19.61 -3.74 -15.99
CA LEU A 7 -18.69 -3.39 -17.08
C LEU A 7 -18.95 -4.16 -18.37
N ALA A 8 -19.69 -5.29 -18.31
CA ALA A 8 -20.12 -6.03 -19.48
C ALA A 8 -21.33 -5.37 -20.19
N ASP A 9 -22.05 -4.49 -19.51
CA ASP A 9 -23.10 -3.66 -20.11
C ASP A 9 -22.47 -2.46 -20.82
N GLU A 10 -22.68 -2.31 -22.12
CA GLU A 10 -22.06 -1.28 -22.94
C GLU A 10 -22.49 0.14 -22.53
N ALA A 11 -23.74 0.33 -22.13
CA ALA A 11 -24.25 1.62 -21.67
C ALA A 11 -23.58 2.01 -20.34
N MET A 12 -23.48 1.08 -19.42
CA MET A 12 -22.75 1.30 -18.15
C MET A 12 -21.27 1.54 -18.39
N ARG A 13 -20.63 0.74 -19.24
CA ARG A 13 -19.19 0.88 -19.53
C ARG A 13 -18.86 2.24 -20.14
N SER A 14 -19.70 2.74 -21.03
CA SER A 14 -19.51 4.06 -21.66
C SER A 14 -19.78 5.23 -20.74
N ALA A 15 -20.48 5.01 -19.64
CA ALA A 15 -20.86 6.05 -18.68
C ALA A 15 -19.88 6.20 -17.50
N VAL A 16 -18.86 5.33 -17.39
CA VAL A 16 -17.91 5.35 -16.27
C VAL A 16 -16.49 5.61 -16.72
N ASP A 17 -15.77 6.46 -15.99
CA ASP A 17 -14.36 6.78 -16.22
C ASP A 17 -13.40 5.81 -15.52
N GLY A 18 -13.89 5.01 -14.60
CA GLY A 18 -13.08 4.05 -13.85
C GLY A 18 -13.85 3.35 -12.75
N VAL A 19 -13.18 2.49 -12.01
CA VAL A 19 -13.75 1.72 -10.90
C VAL A 19 -13.06 2.08 -9.60
N ALA A 20 -13.86 2.47 -8.61
CA ALA A 20 -13.42 2.71 -7.25
C ALA A 20 -13.56 1.45 -6.39
N TRP A 21 -12.53 1.16 -5.61
CA TRP A 21 -12.46 0.02 -4.71
C TRP A 21 -12.27 0.50 -3.28
N HIS A 22 -12.88 -0.22 -2.34
CA HIS A 22 -12.60 -0.14 -0.91
C HIS A 22 -11.96 -1.45 -0.47
N CYS A 23 -11.03 -1.42 0.46
CA CYS A 23 -10.23 -2.59 0.84
C CYS A 23 -10.46 -2.95 2.31
N TYR A 24 -11.71 -3.24 2.68
CA TYR A 24 -12.07 -3.67 4.04
C TYR A 24 -12.10 -5.19 4.24
N GLY A 25 -12.12 -5.92 3.17
CA GLY A 25 -12.22 -7.38 3.17
C GLY A 25 -10.86 -8.11 3.20
N PRO A 26 -10.91 -9.41 3.09
CA PRO A 26 -9.73 -10.28 3.05
C PRO A 26 -8.94 -10.17 1.74
N ALA A 27 -7.84 -10.90 1.64
CA ALA A 27 -6.91 -10.85 0.50
C ALA A 27 -7.53 -11.24 -0.87
N GLU A 28 -8.67 -11.93 -0.87
CA GLU A 28 -9.42 -12.29 -2.09
C GLU A 28 -9.91 -11.09 -2.89
N GLU A 29 -9.98 -9.91 -2.29
CA GLU A 29 -10.31 -8.67 -3.01
C GLU A 29 -9.29 -8.37 -4.11
N ALA A 30 -8.01 -8.60 -3.87
CA ALA A 30 -6.97 -8.41 -4.86
C ALA A 30 -7.16 -9.35 -6.07
N THR A 31 -7.58 -10.59 -5.85
CA THR A 31 -7.89 -11.54 -6.92
C THR A 31 -9.04 -11.04 -7.80
N ASN A 32 -10.11 -10.52 -7.17
CA ASN A 32 -11.23 -9.95 -7.91
C ASN A 32 -10.81 -8.73 -8.76
N MET A 33 -9.90 -7.90 -8.23
CA MET A 33 -9.36 -6.76 -8.99
C MET A 33 -8.55 -7.21 -10.20
N LEU A 34 -7.65 -8.18 -10.04
CA LEU A 34 -6.86 -8.76 -11.14
C LEU A 34 -7.74 -9.33 -12.23
N GLU A 35 -8.82 -10.04 -11.88
CA GLU A 35 -9.76 -10.56 -12.84
C GLU A 35 -10.50 -9.46 -13.62
N VAL A 36 -10.91 -8.38 -12.95
CA VAL A 36 -11.54 -7.23 -13.62
C VAL A 36 -10.53 -6.50 -14.49
N ALA A 37 -9.30 -6.29 -14.03
CA ALA A 37 -8.24 -5.67 -14.80
C ALA A 37 -7.88 -6.45 -16.07
N ALA A 38 -7.88 -7.78 -16.00
CA ALA A 38 -7.63 -8.64 -17.16
C ALA A 38 -8.74 -8.56 -18.21
N LEU A 39 -10.01 -8.43 -17.77
CA LEU A 39 -11.18 -8.30 -18.66
C LEU A 39 -11.33 -6.90 -19.24
N HIS A 40 -10.93 -5.87 -18.51
CA HIS A 40 -11.10 -4.46 -18.84
C HIS A 40 -9.80 -3.67 -18.60
N PRO A 41 -8.73 -3.92 -19.39
CA PRO A 41 -7.42 -3.33 -19.16
C PRO A 41 -7.37 -1.82 -19.42
N ASP A 42 -8.38 -1.27 -20.08
CA ASP A 42 -8.57 0.14 -20.38
C ASP A 42 -9.30 0.91 -19.27
N VAL A 43 -9.81 0.21 -18.23
CA VAL A 43 -10.56 0.82 -17.13
C VAL A 43 -9.61 1.17 -15.99
N PRO A 44 -9.45 2.46 -15.64
CA PRO A 44 -8.64 2.87 -14.51
C PRO A 44 -9.22 2.36 -13.18
N PHE A 45 -8.34 1.96 -12.28
CA PHE A 45 -8.71 1.59 -10.91
C PHE A 45 -8.24 2.62 -9.92
N TYR A 46 -9.11 2.92 -8.96
CA TYR A 46 -8.89 3.85 -7.87
C TYR A 46 -9.20 3.16 -6.55
N HIS A 47 -8.35 3.33 -5.56
CA HIS A 47 -8.68 2.98 -4.20
C HIS A 47 -9.10 4.25 -3.47
N THR A 48 -10.35 4.34 -3.09
CA THR A 48 -10.96 5.58 -2.61
C THR A 48 -11.25 5.59 -1.11
N GLU A 49 -11.19 4.44 -0.45
CA GLU A 49 -11.44 4.38 0.98
C GLU A 49 -10.82 3.14 1.63
N ASN A 50 -10.04 3.36 2.67
CA ASN A 50 -9.67 2.37 3.67
C ASN A 50 -9.11 3.09 4.91
N GLY A 51 -9.63 2.82 6.09
CA GLY A 51 -9.30 3.53 7.30
C GLY A 51 -8.24 2.83 8.15
N PRO A 52 -7.38 3.60 8.83
CA PRO A 52 -6.64 3.09 9.97
C PRO A 52 -7.59 2.53 11.03
N HIS A 53 -7.10 1.58 11.82
CA HIS A 53 -7.77 1.16 13.04
C HIS A 53 -7.28 1.99 14.23
N VAL A 54 -8.15 2.21 15.22
CA VAL A 54 -7.76 2.84 16.49
C VAL A 54 -6.72 1.98 17.20
N VAL A 55 -6.90 0.66 17.18
CA VAL A 55 -5.96 -0.26 17.81
C VAL A 55 -4.77 -0.48 16.89
N ILE A 56 -3.63 0.04 17.30
CA ILE A 56 -2.35 -0.11 16.62
C ILE A 56 -1.63 -1.32 17.22
N SER A 57 -1.25 -2.27 16.36
CA SER A 57 -0.38 -3.37 16.70
C SER A 57 0.92 -3.30 15.91
N GLU A 58 1.97 -3.96 16.39
CA GLU A 58 3.27 -4.05 15.67
C GLU A 58 3.14 -4.62 14.24
N ARG A 59 2.04 -5.32 13.95
CA ARG A 59 1.77 -5.90 12.63
C ARG A 59 1.06 -4.96 11.68
N THR A 60 0.57 -3.83 12.16
CA THR A 60 -0.32 -2.95 11.39
C THR A 60 0.36 -2.40 10.14
N GLU A 61 1.61 -1.94 10.24
CA GLU A 61 2.35 -1.43 9.05
C GLU A 61 2.55 -2.49 7.97
N TRP A 62 2.93 -3.72 8.37
CA TRP A 62 3.16 -4.79 7.41
C TRP A 62 1.86 -5.24 6.74
N TRP A 63 0.79 -5.35 7.50
CA TRP A 63 -0.52 -5.71 6.97
C TRP A 63 -1.03 -4.65 5.99
N TRP A 64 -0.85 -3.36 6.33
CA TRP A 64 -1.16 -2.26 5.43
C TRP A 64 -0.28 -2.25 4.19
N ALA A 65 1.02 -2.48 4.33
CA ALA A 65 1.92 -2.60 3.20
C ALA A 65 1.48 -3.72 2.25
N ALA A 66 1.05 -4.87 2.80
CA ALA A 66 0.53 -5.96 2.00
C ALA A 66 -0.70 -5.53 1.18
N LYS A 67 -1.66 -4.85 1.79
CA LYS A 67 -2.86 -4.35 1.10
C LYS A 67 -2.51 -3.31 0.04
N VAL A 68 -1.79 -2.26 0.42
CA VAL A 68 -1.44 -1.16 -0.49
C VAL A 68 -0.63 -1.67 -1.69
N PHE A 69 0.36 -2.53 -1.46
CA PHE A 69 1.18 -3.07 -2.55
C PHE A 69 0.34 -3.93 -3.49
N ASN A 70 -0.51 -4.81 -2.96
CA ASN A 70 -1.40 -5.62 -3.79
C ASN A 70 -2.33 -4.75 -4.64
N MET A 71 -2.95 -3.72 -4.07
CA MET A 71 -3.86 -2.82 -4.79
C MET A 71 -3.14 -2.09 -5.93
N ILE A 72 -1.94 -1.57 -5.67
CA ILE A 72 -1.13 -0.88 -6.69
C ILE A 72 -0.69 -1.87 -7.77
N GLN A 73 -0.27 -3.08 -7.40
CA GLN A 73 0.09 -4.14 -8.35
C GLN A 73 -1.11 -4.61 -9.21
N CYS A 74 -2.33 -4.50 -8.69
CA CYS A 74 -3.57 -4.74 -9.45
C CYS A 74 -3.96 -3.56 -10.37
N GLY A 75 -3.16 -2.51 -10.46
CA GLY A 75 -3.38 -1.40 -11.37
C GLY A 75 -4.04 -0.17 -10.75
N CYS A 76 -4.20 -0.10 -9.42
CA CYS A 76 -4.67 1.13 -8.79
C CYS A 76 -3.71 2.29 -9.05
N SER A 77 -4.22 3.33 -9.68
CA SER A 77 -3.47 4.55 -10.03
C SER A 77 -3.66 5.68 -9.01
N LEU A 78 -4.60 5.54 -8.11
CA LEU A 78 -4.88 6.45 -6.99
C LEU A 78 -5.12 5.61 -5.74
N PHE A 79 -4.53 6.04 -4.62
CA PHE A 79 -4.80 5.45 -3.32
C PHE A 79 -5.12 6.54 -2.30
N THR A 80 -6.36 6.56 -1.82
CA THR A 80 -6.85 7.48 -0.79
C THR A 80 -7.19 6.69 0.47
N SER A 81 -6.82 7.21 1.62
CA SER A 81 -7.17 6.63 2.91
C SER A 81 -8.23 7.48 3.62
N TRP A 82 -8.93 6.86 4.54
CA TRP A 82 -10.02 7.45 5.33
C TRP A 82 -9.49 8.02 6.63
N ASN A 83 -9.97 9.21 7.00
CA ASN A 83 -9.64 10.03 8.15
C ASN A 83 -8.18 10.52 8.17
N LEU A 84 -8.04 11.80 7.85
CA LEU A 84 -6.75 12.48 7.94
C LEU A 84 -6.31 12.65 9.40
N CYS A 85 -7.22 13.06 10.29
CA CYS A 85 -6.91 13.37 11.67
C CYS A 85 -8.09 13.04 12.59
N LEU A 86 -7.80 12.32 13.66
CA LEU A 86 -8.72 11.99 14.75
C LEU A 86 -7.97 12.03 16.08
N ASP A 87 -8.68 11.94 17.20
CA ASP A 87 -8.05 11.77 18.49
C ASP A 87 -7.65 10.30 18.78
N GLU A 88 -7.10 10.05 19.94
CA GLU A 88 -6.66 8.72 20.39
C GLU A 88 -7.80 7.72 20.57
N LEU A 89 -9.03 8.20 20.65
CA LEU A 89 -10.24 7.38 20.74
C LEU A 89 -10.91 7.18 19.36
N GLY A 90 -10.39 7.83 18.32
CA GLY A 90 -10.99 7.82 16.99
C GLY A 90 -12.16 8.78 16.86
N THR A 91 -12.21 9.83 17.66
CA THR A 91 -13.26 10.85 17.57
C THR A 91 -12.74 12.13 16.86
N PRO A 92 -13.62 12.98 16.30
CA PRO A 92 -15.07 12.78 16.20
C PRO A 92 -15.43 11.65 15.22
N MET A 93 -16.41 10.84 15.60
CA MET A 93 -16.90 9.75 14.75
C MET A 93 -18.38 9.92 14.40
N THR A 94 -18.75 9.48 13.18
CA THR A 94 -20.12 9.55 12.67
C THR A 94 -20.71 8.16 12.50
N GLY A 95 -20.49 7.24 13.41
CA GLY A 95 -21.01 5.88 13.31
C GLY A 95 -20.47 4.93 14.36
N ALA A 96 -20.82 3.65 14.22
CA ALA A 96 -20.44 2.60 15.16
C ALA A 96 -19.02 2.02 14.95
N HIS A 97 -18.26 2.53 13.96
CA HIS A 97 -16.96 1.99 13.61
C HIS A 97 -15.84 2.81 14.26
N LEU A 98 -15.00 2.13 15.00
CA LEU A 98 -13.77 2.70 15.56
C LEU A 98 -12.73 2.83 14.47
N CYS A 99 -12.62 4.02 13.89
CA CYS A 99 -11.58 4.35 12.91
C CYS A 99 -10.45 5.13 13.58
N GLY A 100 -9.22 4.91 13.12
CA GLY A 100 -8.08 5.77 13.48
C GLY A 100 -7.86 6.86 12.43
N GLY A 101 -7.05 7.86 12.79
CA GLY A 101 -6.57 8.88 11.87
C GLY A 101 -5.16 8.57 11.36
N PHE A 102 -4.76 9.20 10.27
CA PHE A 102 -3.35 9.24 9.87
C PHE A 102 -2.52 10.01 10.89
N ALA A 103 -3.01 11.19 11.28
CA ALA A 103 -2.54 11.92 12.45
C ALA A 103 -3.48 11.66 13.61
N ILE A 104 -2.92 11.48 14.79
CA ILE A 104 -3.64 11.24 16.03
C ILE A 104 -3.29 12.39 16.96
N VAL A 105 -4.29 13.16 17.39
CA VAL A 105 -4.12 14.25 18.34
C VAL A 105 -4.58 13.77 19.70
N ASP A 106 -3.67 13.70 20.66
CA ASP A 106 -4.01 13.40 22.05
C ASP A 106 -4.90 14.51 22.60
N SER A 107 -6.09 14.14 23.06
CA SER A 107 -7.11 15.10 23.49
C SER A 107 -6.73 15.86 24.76
N ALA A 108 -5.88 15.29 25.61
CA ALA A 108 -5.44 15.89 26.86
C ALA A 108 -4.18 16.76 26.68
N THR A 109 -3.19 16.29 25.94
CA THR A 109 -1.88 16.96 25.79
C THR A 109 -1.79 17.82 24.54
N GLN A 110 -2.67 17.63 23.56
CA GLN A 110 -2.63 18.23 22.23
C GLN A 110 -1.39 17.81 21.41
N GLU A 111 -0.68 16.78 21.84
CA GLU A 111 0.44 16.23 21.08
C GLU A 111 -0.04 15.47 19.86
N VAL A 112 0.71 15.59 18.76
CA VAL A 112 0.41 14.93 17.49
C VAL A 112 1.34 13.73 17.31
N SER A 113 0.75 12.56 17.12
CA SER A 113 1.45 11.35 16.69
C SER A 113 0.93 10.87 15.33
N TYR A 114 1.61 9.90 14.72
CA TYR A 114 1.26 9.41 13.39
C TYR A 114 1.05 7.91 13.41
N SER A 115 0.01 7.47 12.69
CA SER A 115 -0.31 6.06 12.58
C SER A 115 0.72 5.31 11.72
N PRO A 116 0.81 3.98 11.86
CA PRO A 116 1.62 3.13 10.99
C PRO A 116 1.25 3.28 9.50
N GLN A 117 0.00 3.52 9.18
CA GLN A 117 -0.47 3.76 7.82
C GLN A 117 0.11 5.06 7.25
N TYR A 118 0.15 6.13 8.03
CA TYR A 118 0.82 7.37 7.63
C TYR A 118 2.30 7.13 7.32
N ASN A 119 2.98 6.36 8.18
CA ASN A 119 4.39 6.02 7.97
C ASN A 119 4.59 5.26 6.66
N LEU A 120 3.73 4.30 6.33
CA LEU A 120 3.77 3.61 5.04
C LEU A 120 3.62 4.58 3.86
N PHE A 121 2.67 5.52 3.94
CA PHE A 121 2.47 6.52 2.88
C PHE A 121 3.68 7.44 2.71
N ARG A 122 4.40 7.76 3.81
CA ARG A 122 5.68 8.50 3.74
C ARG A 122 6.78 7.74 3.02
N HIS A 123 6.72 6.43 2.95
CA HIS A 123 7.65 5.61 2.18
C HIS A 123 7.33 5.57 0.68
N ILE A 124 6.15 5.99 0.27
CA ILE A 124 5.71 5.98 -1.13
C ILE A 124 5.56 7.41 -1.66
N GLY A 125 4.71 8.21 -1.04
CA GLY A 125 4.24 9.50 -1.57
C GLY A 125 5.33 10.50 -1.95
N PRO A 126 6.39 10.72 -1.14
CA PRO A 126 7.46 11.66 -1.48
C PRO A 126 8.36 11.20 -2.63
N PHE A 127 8.39 9.91 -2.93
CA PHE A 127 9.36 9.31 -3.85
C PHE A 127 8.75 8.86 -5.17
N VAL A 128 7.50 8.40 -5.15
CA VAL A 128 6.81 7.92 -6.36
C VAL A 128 6.12 9.09 -7.04
N LYS A 129 6.60 9.47 -8.21
CA LYS A 129 6.13 10.63 -8.96
C LYS A 129 4.91 10.29 -9.82
N ARG A 130 4.09 11.30 -10.11
CA ARG A 130 2.99 11.15 -11.07
C ARG A 130 3.53 10.61 -12.40
N GLY A 131 2.90 9.57 -12.94
CA GLY A 131 3.33 8.89 -14.15
C GLY A 131 4.38 7.79 -13.91
N ALA A 132 4.72 7.48 -12.66
CA ALA A 132 5.52 6.32 -12.34
C ALA A 132 4.82 5.02 -12.79
N ARG A 133 5.62 4.03 -13.16
CA ARG A 133 5.14 2.70 -13.54
C ARG A 133 5.58 1.67 -12.52
N VAL A 134 4.68 0.77 -12.16
CA VAL A 134 5.02 -0.42 -11.37
C VAL A 134 5.79 -1.38 -12.27
N LEU A 135 6.89 -1.91 -11.75
CA LEU A 135 7.70 -2.92 -12.43
C LEU A 135 7.51 -4.27 -11.75
N GLU A 136 7.62 -5.33 -12.54
CA GLU A 136 7.69 -6.68 -12.00
C GLU A 136 8.95 -6.85 -11.17
N ALA A 137 8.80 -7.54 -10.04
CA ALA A 137 9.90 -7.88 -9.16
C ALA A 137 9.74 -9.32 -8.68
N GLU A 138 10.82 -10.08 -8.74
CA GLU A 138 10.86 -11.48 -8.36
C GLU A 138 11.76 -11.69 -7.13
N GLY A 139 11.68 -12.87 -6.53
CA GLY A 139 12.61 -13.28 -5.49
C GLY A 139 12.17 -12.95 -4.07
N PHE A 140 10.87 -12.92 -3.82
CA PHE A 140 10.32 -12.74 -2.48
C PHE A 140 10.70 -13.90 -1.56
N ARG A 141 11.02 -13.56 -0.31
CA ARG A 141 11.15 -14.51 0.79
C ARG A 141 9.99 -14.31 1.77
N ASP A 142 9.70 -15.36 2.52
CA ASP A 142 8.71 -15.31 3.60
C ASP A 142 8.98 -14.11 4.52
N GLY A 143 7.92 -13.37 4.84
CA GLY A 143 8.00 -12.17 5.66
C GLY A 143 8.52 -10.91 4.98
N THR A 144 8.75 -10.95 3.66
CA THR A 144 9.14 -9.76 2.90
C THR A 144 8.11 -9.47 1.81
N ARG A 145 7.68 -8.20 1.73
CA ARG A 145 6.87 -7.68 0.63
C ARG A 145 7.57 -6.49 0.02
N LEU A 146 7.47 -6.35 -1.28
CA LEU A 146 8.10 -5.23 -1.96
C LEU A 146 7.25 -4.77 -3.14
N ILE A 147 7.45 -3.51 -3.50
CA ILE A 147 6.93 -2.93 -4.73
C ILE A 147 8.02 -2.07 -5.36
N LEU A 148 8.18 -2.18 -6.66
CA LEU A 148 9.18 -1.45 -7.43
C LEU A 148 8.49 -0.53 -8.42
N PHE A 149 8.87 0.74 -8.39
CA PHE A 149 8.41 1.76 -9.32
C PHE A 149 9.58 2.27 -10.16
N ARG A 150 9.25 2.72 -11.36
CA ARG A 150 10.13 3.54 -12.19
C ARG A 150 9.47 4.88 -12.44
N ASN A 151 10.08 5.94 -11.97
CA ASN A 151 9.66 7.31 -12.19
C ASN A 151 9.88 7.74 -13.66
N PRO A 152 9.19 8.78 -14.15
CA PRO A 152 9.36 9.28 -15.51
C PRO A 152 10.80 9.75 -15.84
N ASP A 153 11.52 10.23 -14.82
CA ASP A 153 12.93 10.64 -14.93
C ASP A 153 13.94 9.48 -14.90
N GLY A 154 13.44 8.24 -14.87
CA GLY A 154 14.23 7.02 -14.85
C GLY A 154 14.71 6.57 -13.47
N GLU A 155 14.43 7.33 -12.40
CA GLU A 155 14.73 6.89 -11.04
C GLU A 155 13.84 5.72 -10.62
N HIS A 156 14.43 4.73 -9.97
CA HIS A 156 13.72 3.58 -9.41
C HIS A 156 13.47 3.79 -7.92
N VAL A 157 12.26 3.45 -7.50
CA VAL A 157 11.84 3.50 -6.10
C VAL A 157 11.43 2.10 -5.67
N LEU A 158 12.23 1.46 -4.82
CA LEU A 158 11.92 0.17 -4.24
C LEU A 158 11.45 0.38 -2.80
N VAL A 159 10.21 0.01 -2.52
CA VAL A 159 9.66 0.01 -1.15
C VAL A 159 9.58 -1.42 -0.65
N VAL A 160 10.16 -1.67 0.50
CA VAL A 160 10.26 -3.00 1.10
C VAL A 160 9.67 -2.97 2.50
N ALA A 161 8.72 -3.85 2.75
CA ALA A 161 8.16 -4.10 4.07
C ALA A 161 8.60 -5.48 4.57
N CYS A 162 9.12 -5.54 5.79
CA CYS A 162 9.61 -6.75 6.42
C CYS A 162 8.81 -7.09 7.67
N ASP A 163 8.37 -8.34 7.76
CA ASP A 163 7.87 -8.97 8.98
C ASP A 163 9.05 -9.48 9.81
N GLY A 164 9.42 -8.74 10.84
CA GLY A 164 10.56 -9.09 11.68
C GLY A 164 10.39 -10.38 12.47
N SER A 165 9.15 -10.86 12.69
CA SER A 165 8.91 -12.14 13.37
C SER A 165 9.34 -13.33 12.52
N LEU A 166 9.18 -13.22 11.21
CA LEU A 166 9.61 -14.24 10.24
C LEU A 166 11.09 -14.09 9.85
N VAL A 167 11.61 -12.87 9.88
CA VAL A 167 13.00 -12.54 9.51
C VAL A 167 14.00 -12.79 10.65
N ARG A 168 13.55 -13.01 11.88
CA ARG A 168 14.42 -13.27 13.06
C ARG A 168 15.40 -14.46 12.88
N LYS A 169 15.07 -15.40 12.00
CA LYS A 169 15.95 -16.54 11.69
C LYS A 169 17.08 -16.20 10.71
N ILE A 170 17.09 -15.00 10.14
CA ILE A 170 18.09 -14.59 9.14
C ILE A 170 19.06 -13.61 9.81
N GLN A 171 20.24 -14.07 10.16
CA GLN A 171 21.28 -13.29 10.85
C GLN A 171 21.86 -12.11 10.05
N ARG A 172 21.57 -12.02 8.75
CA ARG A 172 22.03 -10.93 7.88
C ARG A 172 20.86 -10.34 7.11
N ARG A 173 20.43 -9.18 7.53
CA ARG A 173 19.33 -8.44 6.88
C ARG A 173 19.89 -7.64 5.70
N ARG A 174 19.93 -8.28 4.55
CA ARG A 174 20.35 -7.66 3.29
C ARG A 174 19.40 -8.09 2.18
N ILE A 175 19.02 -7.13 1.34
CA ILE A 175 18.38 -7.41 0.06
C ILE A 175 19.42 -7.26 -1.03
N VAL A 176 19.45 -8.21 -1.94
CA VAL A 176 20.23 -8.11 -3.15
C VAL A 176 19.29 -7.77 -4.30
N VAL A 177 19.42 -6.58 -4.82
CA VAL A 177 18.68 -6.14 -6.02
C VAL A 177 19.55 -6.44 -7.24
N LYS A 178 19.03 -7.23 -8.17
CA LYS A 178 19.60 -7.41 -9.50
C LYS A 178 18.81 -6.57 -10.49
N TYR A 179 19.47 -5.64 -11.13
CA TYR A 179 18.86 -4.79 -12.14
C TYR A 179 19.82 -4.60 -13.31
N LYS A 180 19.38 -4.90 -14.53
CA LYS A 180 20.20 -4.79 -15.76
C LYS A 180 21.58 -5.45 -15.66
N GLY A 181 21.64 -6.62 -15.03
CA GLY A 181 22.89 -7.37 -14.83
C GLY A 181 23.78 -6.88 -13.69
N LEU A 182 23.46 -5.77 -13.07
CA LEU A 182 24.16 -5.25 -11.88
C LEU A 182 23.52 -5.77 -10.62
N TYR A 183 24.35 -5.99 -9.58
CA TYR A 183 23.92 -6.42 -8.25
C TYR A 183 24.22 -5.33 -7.24
N LYS A 184 23.22 -4.96 -6.45
CA LYS A 184 23.38 -4.05 -5.33
C LYS A 184 22.88 -4.71 -4.06
N THR A 185 23.74 -4.79 -3.07
CA THR A 185 23.37 -5.28 -1.74
C THR A 185 22.95 -4.09 -0.88
N LEU A 186 21.76 -4.15 -0.34
CA LEU A 186 21.15 -3.10 0.46
C LEU A 186 20.94 -3.63 1.88
N PRO A 187 21.43 -2.92 2.92
CA PRO A 187 21.12 -3.29 4.29
C PRO A 187 19.65 -2.99 4.57
N LEU A 188 18.96 -3.92 5.23
CA LEU A 188 17.66 -3.66 5.82
C LEU A 188 17.82 -3.29 7.29
N PRO A 189 17.09 -2.27 7.77
CA PRO A 189 17.13 -1.90 9.17
C PRO A 189 16.76 -3.09 10.07
N GLY A 190 17.42 -3.18 11.22
CA GLY A 190 17.09 -4.13 12.26
C GLY A 190 15.84 -3.66 13.02
N GLY A 191 14.81 -4.47 13.10
CA GLY A 191 13.57 -4.19 13.83
C GLY A 191 12.61 -5.36 13.68
N GLN A 192 11.55 -5.42 14.49
CA GLN A 192 10.56 -6.48 14.35
C GLN A 192 9.73 -6.29 13.09
N TRP A 193 9.40 -5.05 12.78
CA TRP A 193 8.63 -4.60 11.63
C TRP A 193 9.31 -3.39 11.02
N SER A 194 9.51 -3.38 9.73
CA SER A 194 10.16 -2.25 9.08
C SER A 194 9.64 -2.03 7.67
N VAL A 195 9.56 -0.76 7.28
CA VAL A 195 9.39 -0.34 5.90
C VAL A 195 10.63 0.46 5.51
N SER A 196 11.13 0.24 4.32
CA SER A 196 12.33 0.93 3.81
C SER A 196 12.10 1.36 2.37
N THR A 197 12.53 2.56 2.02
CA THR A 197 12.52 3.06 0.64
C THR A 197 13.94 3.19 0.14
N LEU A 198 14.19 2.68 -1.04
CA LEU A 198 15.50 2.64 -1.68
C LEU A 198 15.40 3.27 -3.05
N LEU A 199 16.25 4.26 -3.32
CA LEU A 199 16.31 4.98 -4.59
C LEU A 199 17.55 4.56 -5.36
N PHE A 200 17.42 4.32 -6.67
CA PHE A 200 18.55 3.99 -7.54
C PHE A 200 18.27 4.31 -9.02
N ARG A 201 19.33 4.42 -9.80
CA ARG A 201 19.29 4.64 -11.24
C ARG A 201 20.07 3.57 -11.99
#